data_cdabb4acc141a9949ffcb85c33c005a7
#
_entry.id   cdabb4acc141a9949ffcb85c33c005a7
#
_cell.length_a   1.000
_cell.length_b   1.000
_cell.length_c   1.000
_cell.angle_alpha   90.00
_cell.angle_beta   90.00
_cell.angle_gamma   90.00
#
_symmetry.space_group_name_H-M   'P 1'
#
loop_
_entity.id
_entity.type
_entity.pdbx_description
1 polymer ?
#
loop_
_entity_poly.entity_id
_entity_poly.type
_entity_poly.pdbx_seq_one_letter_code
_entity_poly.pdbx_strand_id
1 'polypeptide(L)'
;MKQYIKITILCIGMVYGVNKTGTTAAKFLSIEVGSNAVGMGGAYTSIANDATAMYWNPAGLSFHDTKEVYFNHANWIADISFDYFGITFPMNNKSVLGFNLTSVTMDEMEVTRYGNENTGETFRAADYAIGSTYALNLTDRFSVGFNGKYIQQSIANSHAKGFAVDFGTLFITPFGFTLGTSISNFGPKLRMTGDDLLIGADVDENIEGNNESVTGVLSTDYFDFPLVLRIGVSEQFQMGPRNQIIISADAISPNDNANYINA
;
A
#
# COMPACT_ATOMS: atom_id res chain seq x y z
N MET A 1 13.42 31.05 -21.44
CA MET A 1 13.93 29.74 -21.84
C MET A 1 15.13 29.27 -21.00
N LYS A 2 16.24 29.99 -20.90
CA LYS A 2 17.42 29.58 -20.10
C LYS A 2 17.18 29.39 -18.58
N GLN A 3 16.21 30.08 -18.01
CA GLN A 3 15.89 30.00 -16.58
C GLN A 3 15.06 28.74 -16.25
N TYR A 4 14.14 28.32 -17.14
CA TYR A 4 13.34 27.10 -17.00
C TYR A 4 14.19 25.83 -17.11
N ILE A 5 15.19 25.83 -17.99
CA ILE A 5 16.15 24.72 -18.14
C ILE A 5 16.98 24.52 -16.86
N LYS A 6 17.34 25.58 -16.14
CA LYS A 6 18.06 25.49 -14.86
C LYS A 6 17.18 24.90 -13.73
N ILE A 7 15.89 25.21 -13.70
CA ILE A 7 14.94 24.68 -12.74
C ILE A 7 14.71 23.19 -13.01
N THR A 8 14.53 22.79 -14.28
CA THR A 8 14.37 21.38 -14.67
C THR A 8 15.61 20.54 -14.32
N ILE A 9 16.82 21.07 -14.52
CA ILE A 9 18.07 20.37 -14.14
C ILE A 9 18.23 20.27 -12.63
N LEU A 10 17.78 21.27 -11.86
CA LEU A 10 17.81 21.24 -10.39
C LEU A 10 16.87 20.18 -9.80
N CYS A 11 15.71 19.96 -10.42
CA CYS A 11 14.76 18.91 -10.00
C CYS A 11 15.26 17.48 -10.26
N ILE A 12 16.06 17.27 -11.30
CA ILE A 12 16.64 15.95 -11.63
C ILE A 12 17.78 15.57 -10.66
N GLY A 13 18.44 16.54 -10.03
CA GLY A 13 19.57 16.28 -9.12
C GLY A 13 19.20 15.78 -7.71
N MET A 14 17.92 15.68 -7.34
CA MET A 14 17.48 15.29 -5.98
C MET A 14 17.08 13.82 -5.80
N VAL A 15 17.36 12.93 -6.75
CA VAL A 15 16.79 11.58 -6.81
C VAL A 15 17.74 10.47 -6.33
N TYR A 16 18.78 10.77 -5.57
CA TYR A 16 19.64 9.72 -4.99
C TYR A 16 19.33 9.51 -3.51
N GLY A 17 18.36 8.64 -3.22
CA GLY A 17 18.10 8.10 -1.88
C GLY A 17 18.93 6.83 -1.61
N VAL A 18 19.17 6.54 -0.34
CA VAL A 18 19.76 5.27 0.09
C VAL A 18 18.76 4.16 -0.19
N ASN A 19 19.16 3.17 -0.97
CA ASN A 19 18.33 1.99 -1.22
C ASN A 19 18.29 1.10 0.02
N LYS A 20 17.10 0.95 0.63
CA LYS A 20 16.83 0.12 1.82
C LYS A 20 15.92 -1.06 1.47
N THR A 21 16.08 -1.66 0.31
CA THR A 21 15.23 -2.76 -0.16
C THR A 21 15.13 -3.88 0.89
N GLY A 22 13.89 -4.34 1.16
CA GLY A 22 13.61 -5.46 2.06
C GLY A 22 13.57 -5.08 3.56
N THR A 23 13.51 -3.79 3.91
CA THR A 23 13.52 -3.33 5.31
C THR A 23 12.14 -2.97 5.85
N THR A 24 11.06 -3.25 5.12
CA THR A 24 9.69 -2.96 5.54
C THR A 24 8.86 -4.24 5.75
N ALA A 25 7.91 -4.16 6.69
CA ALA A 25 6.84 -5.15 6.84
C ALA A 25 5.68 -4.84 5.89
N ALA A 26 4.70 -5.74 5.81
CA ALA A 26 3.46 -5.57 5.07
C ALA A 26 3.67 -5.11 3.60
N LYS A 27 4.66 -5.69 2.92
CA LYS A 27 5.03 -5.31 1.55
C LYS A 27 3.90 -5.51 0.53
N PHE A 28 2.92 -6.35 0.83
CA PHE A 28 1.72 -6.51 0.01
C PHE A 28 0.94 -5.21 -0.22
N LEU A 29 1.06 -4.23 0.69
CA LEU A 29 0.48 -2.88 0.52
C LEU A 29 1.13 -2.07 -0.62
N SER A 30 2.23 -2.56 -1.18
CA SER A 30 2.89 -1.94 -2.34
C SER A 30 2.49 -2.59 -3.67
N ILE A 31 1.66 -3.63 -3.66
CA ILE A 31 1.13 -4.23 -4.90
C ILE A 31 0.11 -3.27 -5.48
N GLU A 32 0.30 -2.89 -6.73
CA GLU A 32 -0.54 -1.91 -7.43
C GLU A 32 -1.96 -2.43 -7.67
N VAL A 33 -2.94 -1.57 -7.46
CA VAL A 33 -4.37 -1.87 -7.56
C VAL A 33 -4.96 -1.27 -8.82
N GLY A 34 -5.70 -2.09 -9.56
CA GLY A 34 -6.52 -1.64 -10.67
C GLY A 34 -5.83 -1.69 -12.03
N SER A 35 -6.50 -2.32 -12.99
CA SER A 35 -5.99 -2.50 -14.35
C SER A 35 -5.75 -1.18 -15.09
N ASN A 36 -6.57 -0.15 -14.82
CA ASN A 36 -6.39 1.18 -15.40
C ASN A 36 -5.07 1.81 -14.96
N ALA A 37 -4.80 1.76 -13.66
CA ALA A 37 -3.57 2.33 -13.10
C ALA A 37 -2.32 1.58 -13.56
N VAL A 38 -2.38 0.23 -13.57
CA VAL A 38 -1.29 -0.61 -14.07
C VAL A 38 -1.08 -0.38 -15.57
N GLY A 39 -2.17 -0.24 -16.35
CA GLY A 39 -2.12 0.08 -17.78
C GLY A 39 -1.50 1.45 -18.09
N MET A 40 -1.53 2.38 -17.13
CA MET A 40 -0.87 3.69 -17.19
C MET A 40 0.52 3.69 -16.52
N GLY A 41 1.13 2.52 -16.34
CA GLY A 41 2.46 2.39 -15.75
C GLY A 41 2.54 2.87 -14.29
N GLY A 42 1.41 2.94 -13.55
CA GLY A 42 1.35 3.43 -12.17
C GLY A 42 1.40 4.96 -12.02
N ALA A 43 1.29 5.73 -13.10
CA ALA A 43 1.17 7.19 -13.07
C ALA A 43 -0.30 7.60 -12.85
N TYR A 44 -0.85 7.36 -11.67
CA TYR A 44 -2.28 7.43 -11.39
C TYR A 44 -2.69 8.38 -10.25
N THR A 45 -1.73 8.94 -9.51
CA THR A 45 -1.97 9.77 -8.30
C THR A 45 -2.83 11.01 -8.57
N SER A 46 -2.71 11.62 -9.75
CA SER A 46 -3.44 12.84 -10.12
C SER A 46 -4.73 12.58 -10.90
N ILE A 47 -5.00 11.33 -11.30
CA ILE A 47 -6.14 10.98 -12.14
C ILE A 47 -7.09 9.95 -11.51
N ALA A 48 -6.70 9.34 -10.39
CA ALA A 48 -7.53 8.38 -9.66
C ALA A 48 -8.85 9.04 -9.24
N ASN A 49 -9.97 8.56 -9.78
CA ASN A 49 -11.31 9.09 -9.53
C ASN A 49 -12.38 8.00 -9.37
N ASP A 50 -11.97 6.74 -9.25
CA ASP A 50 -12.79 5.56 -9.03
C ASP A 50 -12.52 4.96 -7.63
N ALA A 51 -13.08 3.79 -7.31
CA ALA A 51 -12.87 3.13 -6.02
C ALA A 51 -11.39 2.77 -5.76
N THR A 52 -10.52 2.72 -6.77
CA THR A 52 -9.08 2.50 -6.58
C THR A 52 -8.36 3.75 -6.06
N ALA A 53 -9.00 4.92 -6.09
CA ALA A 53 -8.49 6.14 -5.47
C ALA A 53 -8.20 5.95 -3.96
N MET A 54 -8.92 5.06 -3.28
CA MET A 54 -8.64 4.71 -1.88
C MET A 54 -7.22 4.15 -1.66
N TYR A 55 -6.63 3.56 -2.70
CA TYR A 55 -5.24 3.09 -2.71
C TYR A 55 -4.26 4.15 -3.23
N TRP A 56 -4.60 4.81 -4.38
CA TRP A 56 -3.66 5.68 -5.08
C TRP A 56 -3.58 7.10 -4.49
N ASN A 57 -4.72 7.73 -4.32
CA ASN A 57 -4.87 9.08 -3.75
C ASN A 57 -6.29 9.24 -3.21
N PRO A 58 -6.51 9.12 -1.90
CA PRO A 58 -7.84 9.17 -1.32
C PRO A 58 -8.61 10.47 -1.62
N ALA A 59 -7.92 11.58 -1.95
CA ALA A 59 -8.58 12.83 -2.34
C ALA A 59 -9.36 12.71 -3.65
N GLY A 60 -8.89 11.84 -4.58
CA GLY A 60 -9.54 11.64 -5.88
C GLY A 60 -10.96 11.07 -5.75
N LEU A 61 -11.25 10.34 -4.68
CA LEU A 61 -12.58 9.79 -4.42
C LEU A 61 -13.66 10.88 -4.30
N SER A 62 -13.29 12.10 -3.91
CA SER A 62 -14.24 13.21 -3.73
C SER A 62 -14.91 13.69 -5.03
N PHE A 63 -14.32 13.36 -6.19
CA PHE A 63 -14.90 13.65 -7.51
C PHE A 63 -15.84 12.55 -8.01
N HIS A 64 -15.96 11.46 -7.25
CA HIS A 64 -16.83 10.35 -7.57
C HIS A 64 -18.26 10.65 -7.08
N ASP A 65 -19.22 10.73 -8.00
CA ASP A 65 -20.59 11.15 -7.73
C ASP A 65 -21.61 10.00 -7.68
N THR A 66 -21.16 8.79 -7.96
CA THR A 66 -21.98 7.57 -7.98
C THR A 66 -21.56 6.56 -6.95
N LYS A 67 -22.46 5.69 -6.55
CA LYS A 67 -22.10 4.51 -5.77
C LYS A 67 -21.38 3.52 -6.68
N GLU A 68 -20.24 3.05 -6.25
CA GLU A 68 -19.43 2.09 -7.01
C GLU A 68 -19.06 0.90 -6.13
N VAL A 69 -19.03 -0.28 -6.75
CA VAL A 69 -18.41 -1.48 -6.21
C VAL A 69 -17.32 -1.89 -7.19
N TYR A 70 -16.13 -2.05 -6.69
CA TYR A 70 -14.96 -2.42 -7.47
C TYR A 70 -14.37 -3.73 -6.92
N PHE A 71 -14.03 -4.64 -7.82
CA PHE A 71 -13.33 -5.87 -7.48
C PHE A 71 -12.19 -6.10 -8.45
N ASN A 72 -11.01 -6.42 -7.93
CA ASN A 72 -9.85 -6.81 -8.71
C ASN A 72 -9.26 -8.09 -8.13
N HIS A 73 -9.03 -9.07 -9.00
CA HIS A 73 -8.35 -10.31 -8.68
C HIS A 73 -7.13 -10.47 -9.59
N ALA A 74 -6.03 -10.91 -9.02
CA ALA A 74 -4.84 -11.23 -9.79
C ALA A 74 -4.16 -12.48 -9.22
N ASN A 75 -3.86 -13.43 -10.10
CA ASN A 75 -2.92 -14.50 -9.80
C ASN A 75 -1.52 -13.90 -9.77
N TRP A 76 -0.95 -13.82 -8.56
CA TRP A 76 0.37 -13.26 -8.34
C TRP A 76 1.44 -14.34 -8.50
N ILE A 77 2.70 -14.01 -8.21
CA ILE A 77 3.81 -14.98 -8.27
C ILE A 77 3.60 -16.12 -7.27
N ALA A 78 4.12 -17.32 -7.58
CA ALA A 78 4.14 -18.49 -6.70
C ALA A 78 2.75 -18.91 -6.19
N ASP A 79 1.74 -18.92 -7.07
CA ASP A 79 0.36 -19.31 -6.79
C ASP A 79 -0.31 -18.50 -5.66
N ILE A 80 0.22 -17.29 -5.37
CA ILE A 80 -0.39 -16.36 -4.44
C ILE A 80 -1.54 -15.63 -5.15
N SER A 81 -2.67 -15.49 -4.47
CA SER A 81 -3.81 -14.68 -4.92
C SER A 81 -3.74 -13.30 -4.30
N PHE A 82 -3.91 -12.26 -5.13
CA PHE A 82 -4.07 -10.87 -4.71
C PHE A 82 -5.48 -10.41 -5.05
N ASP A 83 -6.21 -9.96 -4.03
CA ASP A 83 -7.57 -9.45 -4.17
C ASP A 83 -7.69 -8.05 -3.60
N TYR A 84 -8.39 -7.18 -4.33
CA TYR A 84 -8.80 -5.88 -3.85
C TYR A 84 -10.31 -5.71 -4.05
N PHE A 85 -10.99 -5.29 -2.99
CA PHE A 85 -12.39 -4.92 -3.01
C PHE A 85 -12.54 -3.48 -2.53
N GLY A 86 -13.34 -2.69 -3.25
CA GLY A 86 -13.66 -1.31 -2.89
C GLY A 86 -15.16 -1.04 -3.06
N ILE A 87 -15.73 -0.27 -2.13
CA ILE A 87 -17.10 0.24 -2.24
C ILE A 87 -17.13 1.71 -1.84
N THR A 88 -17.86 2.52 -2.59
CA THR A 88 -17.94 3.97 -2.38
C THR A 88 -19.38 4.43 -2.24
N PHE A 89 -19.57 5.40 -1.35
CA PHE A 89 -20.86 6.00 -1.04
C PHE A 89 -20.74 7.53 -1.05
N PRO A 90 -21.17 8.22 -2.12
CA PRO A 90 -21.33 9.67 -2.09
C PRO A 90 -22.32 10.06 -0.98
N MET A 91 -21.85 10.83 0.00
CA MET A 91 -22.67 11.32 1.11
C MET A 91 -23.44 12.58 0.72
N ASN A 92 -22.81 13.42 -0.09
CA ASN A 92 -23.36 14.64 -0.67
C ASN A 92 -22.47 15.06 -1.86
N ASN A 93 -22.79 16.21 -2.48
CA ASN A 93 -22.04 16.71 -3.64
C ASN A 93 -20.57 17.11 -3.35
N LYS A 94 -20.09 16.98 -2.12
CA LYS A 94 -18.74 17.38 -1.71
C LYS A 94 -17.97 16.30 -1.00
N SER A 95 -18.64 15.26 -0.50
CA SER A 95 -17.95 14.24 0.31
C SER A 95 -18.38 12.83 -0.05
N VAL A 96 -17.42 11.94 -0.02
CA VAL A 96 -17.57 10.52 -0.31
C VAL A 96 -16.96 9.70 0.82
N LEU A 97 -17.67 8.67 1.24
CA LEU A 97 -17.20 7.63 2.14
C LEU A 97 -16.86 6.39 1.31
N GLY A 98 -15.74 5.75 1.60
CA GLY A 98 -15.33 4.51 0.96
C GLY A 98 -14.88 3.47 1.97
N PHE A 99 -15.00 2.20 1.59
CA PHE A 99 -14.43 1.08 2.32
C PHE A 99 -13.67 0.20 1.35
N ASN A 100 -12.50 -0.28 1.78
CA ASN A 100 -11.67 -1.15 0.96
C ASN A 100 -11.13 -2.32 1.77
N LEU A 101 -10.87 -3.42 1.07
CA LEU A 101 -10.21 -4.61 1.56
C LEU A 101 -9.14 -4.99 0.54
N THR A 102 -7.91 -5.17 1.01
CA THR A 102 -6.83 -5.79 0.26
C THR A 102 -6.49 -7.11 0.91
N SER A 103 -6.38 -8.18 0.15
CA SER A 103 -5.94 -9.46 0.68
C SER A 103 -4.88 -10.10 -0.22
N VAL A 104 -3.93 -10.76 0.42
CA VAL A 104 -2.95 -11.63 -0.23
C VAL A 104 -3.00 -12.96 0.49
N THR A 105 -3.27 -14.01 -0.25
CA THR A 105 -3.44 -15.36 0.31
C THR A 105 -2.66 -16.37 -0.51
N MET A 106 -2.12 -17.37 0.16
CA MET A 106 -1.52 -18.54 -0.47
C MET A 106 -2.30 -19.80 -0.11
N ASP A 107 -2.19 -20.81 -0.96
CA ASP A 107 -2.70 -22.13 -0.67
C ASP A 107 -1.96 -22.80 0.50
N GLU A 108 -2.51 -23.87 1.05
CA GLU A 108 -1.86 -24.64 2.10
C GLU A 108 -0.59 -25.28 1.58
N MET A 109 0.49 -25.17 2.34
CA MET A 109 1.76 -25.81 2.11
C MET A 109 2.05 -26.87 3.18
N GLU A 110 2.69 -27.96 2.79
CA GLU A 110 3.13 -28.99 3.74
C GLU A 110 4.32 -28.51 4.58
N VAL A 111 4.28 -28.83 5.87
CA VAL A 111 5.41 -28.62 6.77
C VAL A 111 6.41 -29.74 6.60
N THR A 112 7.62 -29.42 6.18
CA THR A 112 8.74 -30.37 6.09
C THR A 112 9.73 -30.15 7.22
N ARG A 113 10.25 -31.24 7.81
CA ARG A 113 11.27 -31.20 8.86
C ARG A 113 12.47 -32.05 8.46
N TYR A 114 13.64 -31.71 8.98
CA TYR A 114 14.84 -32.50 8.72
C TYR A 114 14.64 -33.96 9.16
N GLY A 115 14.81 -34.89 8.22
CA GLY A 115 14.59 -36.31 8.43
C GLY A 115 13.12 -36.78 8.46
N ASN A 116 12.16 -35.89 8.27
CA ASN A 116 10.75 -36.21 8.11
C ASN A 116 10.10 -35.24 7.12
N GLU A 117 10.11 -35.61 5.83
CA GLU A 117 9.54 -34.77 4.74
C GLU A 117 8.02 -34.83 4.69
N ASN A 118 7.39 -35.90 5.19
CA ASN A 118 5.94 -36.07 5.21
C ASN A 118 5.41 -35.99 6.65
N THR A 119 5.31 -34.79 7.18
CA THR A 119 4.81 -34.57 8.56
C THR A 119 3.29 -34.76 8.64
N GLY A 120 2.56 -34.57 7.54
CA GLY A 120 1.09 -34.50 7.49
C GLY A 120 0.52 -33.20 8.07
N GLU A 121 1.38 -32.28 8.47
CA GLU A 121 1.00 -30.93 8.93
C GLU A 121 1.02 -29.95 7.76
N THR A 122 0.08 -29.01 7.74
CA THR A 122 0.03 -27.95 6.73
C THR A 122 0.06 -26.57 7.41
N PHE A 123 0.52 -25.56 6.69
CA PHE A 123 0.43 -24.17 7.10
C PHE A 123 -0.01 -23.30 5.94
N ARG A 124 -0.48 -22.11 6.25
CA ARG A 124 -0.83 -21.08 5.26
C ARG A 124 -0.32 -19.71 5.72
N ALA A 125 -0.13 -18.81 4.75
CA ALA A 125 0.09 -17.40 5.02
C ALA A 125 -1.02 -16.57 4.38
N ALA A 126 -1.40 -15.49 5.07
CA ALA A 126 -2.40 -14.56 4.57
C ALA A 126 -2.17 -13.18 5.17
N ASP A 127 -2.25 -12.17 4.31
CA ASP A 127 -2.12 -10.76 4.68
C ASP A 127 -3.41 -10.03 4.31
N TYR A 128 -3.91 -9.20 5.22
CA TYR A 128 -5.14 -8.43 5.04
C TYR A 128 -4.95 -6.97 5.43
N ALA A 129 -5.56 -6.08 4.67
CA ALA A 129 -5.72 -4.68 5.05
C ALA A 129 -7.17 -4.26 4.81
N ILE A 130 -7.83 -3.78 5.87
CA ILE A 130 -9.20 -3.24 5.80
C ILE A 130 -9.11 -1.75 6.02
N GLY A 131 -9.62 -0.96 5.08
CA GLY A 131 -9.56 0.50 5.09
C GLY A 131 -10.94 1.16 5.08
N SER A 132 -10.98 2.36 5.66
CA SER A 132 -12.10 3.28 5.56
C SER A 132 -11.59 4.65 5.12
N THR A 133 -12.16 5.16 4.04
CA THR A 133 -11.74 6.39 3.38
C THR A 133 -12.82 7.45 3.50
N TYR A 134 -12.40 8.67 3.82
CA TYR A 134 -13.24 9.85 3.72
C TYR A 134 -12.56 10.90 2.84
N ALA A 135 -13.26 11.33 1.80
CA ALA A 135 -12.80 12.36 0.87
C ALA A 135 -13.75 13.55 0.85
N LEU A 136 -13.19 14.74 0.73
CA LEU A 136 -13.93 16.00 0.80
C LEU A 136 -13.41 17.01 -0.22
N ASN A 137 -14.32 17.57 -1.03
CA ASN A 137 -14.07 18.75 -1.85
C ASN A 137 -14.17 20.01 -0.98
N LEU A 138 -13.02 20.61 -0.67
CA LEU A 138 -12.96 21.88 0.07
C LEU A 138 -13.40 23.06 -0.82
N THR A 139 -13.02 22.99 -2.09
CA THR A 139 -13.46 23.93 -3.15
C THR A 139 -13.71 23.15 -4.43
N ASP A 140 -14.26 23.78 -5.46
CA ASP A 140 -14.48 23.17 -6.79
C ASP A 140 -13.18 22.70 -7.46
N ARG A 141 -12.01 23.06 -6.91
CA ARG A 141 -10.69 22.74 -7.49
C ARG A 141 -9.73 22.08 -6.52
N PHE A 142 -10.07 22.00 -5.24
CA PHE A 142 -9.18 21.44 -4.23
C PHE A 142 -9.91 20.47 -3.32
N SER A 143 -9.39 19.25 -3.28
CA SER A 143 -9.90 18.19 -2.44
C SER A 143 -8.83 17.58 -1.55
N VAL A 144 -9.28 16.97 -0.47
CA VAL A 144 -8.47 16.22 0.49
C VAL A 144 -9.13 14.87 0.77
N GLY A 145 -8.32 13.89 1.10
CA GLY A 145 -8.81 12.56 1.46
C GLY A 145 -7.94 11.90 2.52
N PHE A 146 -8.57 11.09 3.35
CA PHE A 146 -7.95 10.28 4.38
C PHE A 146 -8.42 8.85 4.26
N ASN A 147 -7.52 7.88 4.44
CA ASN A 147 -7.85 6.47 4.52
C ASN A 147 -7.17 5.87 5.75
N GLY A 148 -7.95 5.40 6.71
CA GLY A 148 -7.45 4.67 7.87
C GLY A 148 -7.51 3.17 7.61
N LYS A 149 -6.41 2.44 7.85
CA LYS A 149 -6.26 1.01 7.58
C LYS A 149 -5.92 0.22 8.83
N TYR A 150 -6.58 -0.90 9.02
CA TYR A 150 -6.13 -1.98 9.90
C TYR A 150 -5.44 -3.03 9.05
N ILE A 151 -4.25 -3.45 9.47
CA ILE A 151 -3.40 -4.37 8.73
C ILE A 151 -3.09 -5.57 9.63
N GLN A 152 -3.20 -6.76 9.06
CA GLN A 152 -2.83 -8.01 9.70
C GLN A 152 -2.05 -8.88 8.72
N GLN A 153 -0.90 -9.34 9.15
CA GLN A 153 -0.13 -10.39 8.48
C GLN A 153 -0.16 -11.63 9.35
N SER A 154 -0.28 -12.79 8.75
CA SER A 154 -0.26 -14.08 9.44
C SER A 154 0.52 -15.12 8.64
N ILE A 155 1.30 -15.92 9.32
CA ILE A 155 2.01 -17.08 8.78
C ILE A 155 2.02 -18.17 9.86
N ALA A 156 1.51 -19.34 9.53
CA ALA A 156 1.33 -20.45 10.46
C ALA A 156 0.62 -19.97 11.76
N ASN A 157 1.28 -20.06 12.93
CA ASN A 157 0.74 -19.63 14.23
C ASN A 157 1.28 -18.25 14.68
N SER A 158 1.94 -17.52 13.77
CA SER A 158 2.50 -16.21 14.03
C SER A 158 1.74 -15.11 13.30
N HIS A 159 1.65 -13.93 13.91
CA HIS A 159 0.94 -12.80 13.32
C HIS A 159 1.56 -11.45 13.69
N ALA A 160 1.35 -10.47 12.81
CA ALA A 160 1.64 -9.06 13.09
C ALA A 160 0.39 -8.23 12.80
N LYS A 161 0.09 -7.25 13.66
CA LYS A 161 -1.10 -6.40 13.54
C LYS A 161 -0.71 -4.95 13.73
N GLY A 162 -1.31 -4.06 12.94
CA GLY A 162 -1.04 -2.63 13.06
C GLY A 162 -2.07 -1.77 12.36
N PHE A 163 -1.89 -0.46 12.48
CA PHE A 163 -2.72 0.55 11.85
C PHE A 163 -1.85 1.47 11.01
N ALA A 164 -2.37 1.89 9.88
CA ALA A 164 -1.74 2.91 9.06
C ALA A 164 -2.79 3.90 8.55
N VAL A 165 -2.34 5.09 8.18
CA VAL A 165 -3.17 6.11 7.55
C VAL A 165 -2.56 6.55 6.24
N ASP A 166 -3.43 6.85 5.27
CA ASP A 166 -3.06 7.51 4.05
C ASP A 166 -3.69 8.90 4.02
N PHE A 167 -2.98 9.82 3.44
CA PHE A 167 -3.44 11.19 3.20
C PHE A 167 -3.24 11.54 1.74
N GLY A 168 -4.22 12.21 1.15
CA GLY A 168 -4.15 12.67 -0.22
C GLY A 168 -4.66 14.07 -0.41
N THR A 169 -4.13 14.76 -1.41
CA THR A 169 -4.64 16.03 -1.92
C THR A 169 -4.73 16.00 -3.43
N LEU A 170 -5.68 16.74 -3.98
CA LEU A 170 -5.85 16.90 -5.41
C LEU A 170 -6.23 18.35 -5.72
N PHE A 171 -5.52 18.96 -6.66
CA PHE A 171 -5.71 20.34 -7.05
C PHE A 171 -5.81 20.49 -8.55
N ILE A 172 -6.95 20.97 -9.03
CA ILE A 172 -7.19 21.30 -10.45
C ILE A 172 -6.76 22.75 -10.67
N THR A 173 -5.67 22.95 -11.41
CA THR A 173 -5.13 24.28 -11.68
C THR A 173 -6.02 25.06 -12.65
N PRO A 174 -5.98 26.41 -12.62
CA PRO A 174 -6.68 27.23 -13.61
C PRO A 174 -6.22 27.01 -15.06
N PHE A 175 -5.06 26.38 -15.25
CA PHE A 175 -4.43 26.16 -16.56
C PHE A 175 -4.76 24.77 -17.17
N GLY A 176 -5.58 23.95 -16.49
CA GLY A 176 -6.00 22.64 -16.99
C GLY A 176 -5.23 21.46 -16.40
N PHE A 177 -4.08 21.67 -15.74
CA PHE A 177 -3.34 20.60 -15.10
C PHE A 177 -4.00 20.18 -13.78
N THR A 178 -3.96 18.90 -13.48
CA THR A 178 -4.31 18.35 -12.18
C THR A 178 -3.04 17.94 -11.44
N LEU A 179 -2.89 18.41 -10.21
CA LEU A 179 -1.80 18.05 -9.31
C LEU A 179 -2.34 17.15 -8.21
N GLY A 180 -1.77 15.96 -8.07
CA GLY A 180 -2.11 15.01 -7.01
C GLY A 180 -0.91 14.80 -6.08
N THR A 181 -1.17 14.71 -4.77
CA THR A 181 -0.14 14.30 -3.81
C THR A 181 -0.75 13.27 -2.87
N SER A 182 -0.04 12.19 -2.61
CA SER A 182 -0.44 11.22 -1.60
C SER A 182 0.73 10.74 -0.76
N ILE A 183 0.47 10.51 0.52
CA ILE A 183 1.34 9.79 1.45
C ILE A 183 0.56 8.56 1.87
N SER A 184 1.10 7.38 1.65
CA SER A 184 0.44 6.12 1.94
C SER A 184 1.21 5.32 2.98
N ASN A 185 0.48 4.56 3.81
CA ASN A 185 1.02 3.62 4.79
C ASN A 185 1.81 4.29 5.92
N PHE A 186 1.42 5.48 6.35
CA PHE A 186 1.99 6.11 7.53
C PHE A 186 1.44 5.46 8.80
N GLY A 187 2.30 4.84 9.62
CA GLY A 187 1.90 4.14 10.85
C GLY A 187 3.08 3.74 11.72
N PRO A 188 2.81 3.21 12.92
CA PRO A 188 3.85 2.68 13.81
C PRO A 188 4.46 1.42 13.21
N LYS A 189 5.65 1.05 13.70
CA LYS A 189 6.33 -0.17 13.28
C LYS A 189 5.53 -1.42 13.63
N LEU A 190 5.62 -2.42 12.76
CA LEU A 190 5.01 -3.72 12.90
C LEU A 190 6.00 -4.73 13.50
N ARG A 191 5.51 -5.66 14.32
CA ARG A 191 6.29 -6.74 14.88
C ARG A 191 5.52 -8.05 14.78
N MET A 192 6.22 -9.13 14.37
CA MET A 192 5.67 -10.48 14.35
C MET A 192 5.69 -11.07 15.78
N THR A 193 4.59 -11.68 16.18
CA THR A 193 4.42 -12.40 17.45
C THR A 193 3.61 -13.66 17.20
N GLY A 194 3.77 -14.68 18.03
CA GLY A 194 3.00 -15.93 17.92
C GLY A 194 3.67 -17.13 18.53
N ASP A 195 2.99 -18.26 18.49
CA ASP A 195 3.42 -19.49 19.16
C ASP A 195 4.62 -20.15 18.45
N ASP A 196 4.86 -19.87 17.18
CA ASP A 196 6.04 -20.36 16.45
C ASP A 196 7.35 -19.71 16.94
N LEU A 197 7.27 -18.67 17.76
CA LEU A 197 8.40 -17.99 18.39
C LEU A 197 8.73 -18.54 19.80
N LEU A 198 7.97 -19.52 20.26
CA LEU A 198 8.23 -20.17 21.55
C LEU A 198 9.38 -21.16 21.41
N ILE A 199 10.32 -21.09 22.33
CA ILE A 199 11.48 -22.00 22.42
C ILE A 199 11.61 -22.55 23.84
N GLY A 200 12.14 -23.76 23.95
CA GLY A 200 12.67 -24.25 25.23
C GLY A 200 14.05 -23.63 25.46
N ALA A 201 14.21 -22.92 26.54
CA ALA A 201 15.50 -22.32 26.95
C ALA A 201 15.92 -22.83 28.28
N ASP A 202 17.19 -23.23 28.39
CA ASP A 202 17.84 -23.45 29.66
C ASP A 202 18.36 -22.09 30.19
N VAL A 203 17.91 -21.69 31.40
CA VAL A 203 18.25 -20.38 31.98
C VAL A 203 19.60 -20.40 32.64
N ASP A 204 20.09 -21.58 33.08
CA ASP A 204 21.40 -21.74 33.71
C ASP A 204 21.99 -23.11 33.38
N GLU A 205 22.85 -23.14 32.37
CA GLU A 205 23.53 -24.35 31.86
C GLU A 205 24.46 -25.01 32.92
N ASN A 206 24.74 -24.34 34.06
CA ASN A 206 25.63 -24.85 35.11
C ASN A 206 24.87 -25.54 36.25
N ILE A 207 23.55 -25.50 36.27
CA ILE A 207 22.72 -26.10 37.32
C ILE A 207 21.84 -27.20 36.67
N GLU A 208 22.29 -28.45 36.85
CA GLU A 208 21.46 -29.62 36.53
C GLU A 208 20.26 -29.66 37.48
N GLY A 209 19.03 -29.70 36.92
CA GLY A 209 17.81 -29.78 37.71
C GLY A 209 16.54 -29.31 37.02
N ASN A 210 15.64 -28.64 37.71
CA ASN A 210 14.29 -28.36 37.31
C ASN A 210 14.08 -27.17 36.37
N ASN A 211 15.14 -26.55 35.82
CA ASN A 211 15.07 -25.39 34.92
C ASN A 211 15.60 -25.67 33.50
N GLU A 212 15.79 -26.93 33.13
CA GLU A 212 16.37 -27.33 31.85
C GLU A 212 15.52 -26.95 30.63
N SER A 213 14.25 -26.61 30.81
CA SER A 213 13.37 -26.21 29.73
C SER A 213 12.29 -25.23 30.19
N VAL A 214 12.66 -23.97 30.26
CA VAL A 214 11.73 -22.87 30.51
C VAL A 214 11.26 -22.34 29.16
N THR A 215 9.96 -22.06 29.00
CA THR A 215 9.45 -21.47 27.78
C THR A 215 9.98 -20.06 27.63
N GLY A 216 10.85 -19.85 26.64
CA GLY A 216 11.31 -18.55 26.17
C GLY A 216 10.57 -18.09 24.93
N VAL A 217 10.63 -16.81 24.63
CA VAL A 217 10.06 -16.23 23.40
C VAL A 217 11.17 -15.57 22.60
N LEU A 218 11.35 -15.97 21.35
CA LEU A 218 12.25 -15.28 20.42
C LEU A 218 11.72 -13.86 20.16
N SER A 219 12.57 -12.88 20.42
CA SER A 219 12.23 -11.49 20.14
C SER A 219 12.48 -11.17 18.67
N THR A 220 11.43 -10.82 17.93
CA THR A 220 11.53 -10.31 16.57
C THR A 220 11.74 -8.81 16.57
N ASP A 221 12.33 -8.27 15.49
CA ASP A 221 12.52 -6.84 15.32
C ASP A 221 11.24 -6.12 14.87
N TYR A 222 11.26 -4.80 14.99
CA TYR A 222 10.22 -3.90 14.52
C TYR A 222 10.56 -3.34 13.15
N PHE A 223 9.65 -3.50 12.19
CA PHE A 223 9.79 -3.03 10.81
C PHE A 223 8.78 -1.94 10.49
N ASP A 224 9.21 -0.93 9.73
CA ASP A 224 8.34 0.12 9.24
C ASP A 224 7.36 -0.41 8.18
N PHE A 225 6.21 0.24 8.03
CA PHE A 225 5.35 0.03 6.85
C PHE A 225 6.04 0.56 5.59
N PRO A 226 5.64 0.07 4.39
CA PRO A 226 6.13 0.59 3.12
C PRO A 226 5.52 1.98 2.86
N LEU A 227 6.07 2.99 3.54
CA LEU A 227 5.67 4.38 3.38
C LEU A 227 6.03 4.86 1.97
N VAL A 228 5.07 5.44 1.28
CA VAL A 228 5.28 5.97 -0.07
C VAL A 228 4.73 7.39 -0.17
N LEU A 229 5.57 8.32 -0.61
CA LEU A 229 5.16 9.63 -1.08
C LEU A 229 5.03 9.60 -2.60
N ARG A 230 3.89 10.05 -3.12
CA ARG A 230 3.64 10.22 -4.56
C ARG A 230 3.26 11.66 -4.86
N ILE A 231 3.82 12.21 -5.93
CA ILE A 231 3.47 13.53 -6.47
C ILE A 231 3.21 13.34 -7.95
N GLY A 232 1.97 13.53 -8.37
CA GLY A 232 1.52 13.34 -9.74
C GLY A 232 1.08 14.62 -10.39
N VAL A 233 1.29 14.71 -11.70
CA VAL A 233 0.75 15.75 -12.55
C VAL A 233 0.09 15.10 -13.76
N SER A 234 -1.08 15.59 -14.14
CA SER A 234 -1.77 15.13 -15.36
C SER A 234 -2.46 16.26 -16.07
N GLU A 235 -2.67 16.05 -17.37
CA GLU A 235 -3.47 16.91 -18.22
C GLU A 235 -4.38 16.06 -19.11
N GLN A 236 -5.63 16.52 -19.31
CA GLN A 236 -6.62 15.84 -20.12
C GLN A 236 -6.91 16.69 -21.36
N PHE A 237 -6.70 16.09 -22.54
CA PHE A 237 -6.95 16.73 -23.83
C PHE A 237 -8.21 16.15 -24.47
N GLN A 238 -9.24 16.96 -24.66
CA GLN A 238 -10.45 16.53 -25.37
C GLN A 238 -10.20 16.53 -26.88
N MET A 239 -10.19 15.36 -27.50
CA MET A 239 -9.94 15.18 -28.96
C MET A 239 -11.22 15.03 -29.77
N GLY A 240 -12.34 15.49 -29.23
CA GLY A 240 -13.66 15.39 -29.86
C GLY A 240 -14.75 15.03 -28.87
N PRO A 241 -16.00 14.81 -29.31
CA PRO A 241 -17.12 14.61 -28.39
C PRO A 241 -17.06 13.29 -27.60
N ARG A 242 -16.22 12.32 -28.02
CA ARG A 242 -16.15 10.98 -27.40
C ARG A 242 -14.73 10.51 -27.06
N ASN A 243 -13.70 11.24 -27.49
CA ASN A 243 -12.31 10.82 -27.33
C ASN A 243 -11.57 11.83 -26.48
N GLN A 244 -10.83 11.32 -25.50
CA GLN A 244 -9.90 12.11 -24.68
C GLN A 244 -8.54 11.40 -24.61
N ILE A 245 -7.50 12.18 -24.47
CA ILE A 245 -6.15 11.72 -24.19
C ILE A 245 -5.78 12.24 -22.82
N ILE A 246 -5.27 11.36 -21.95
CA ILE A 246 -4.74 11.72 -20.64
C ILE A 246 -3.24 11.48 -20.68
N ILE A 247 -2.48 12.46 -20.27
CA ILE A 247 -1.04 12.35 -20.07
C ILE A 247 -0.78 12.58 -18.59
N SER A 248 -0.07 11.67 -17.94
CA SER A 248 0.28 11.76 -16.51
C SER A 248 1.72 11.39 -16.26
N ALA A 249 2.28 11.95 -15.19
CA ALA A 249 3.59 11.58 -14.68
C ALA A 249 3.58 11.69 -13.15
N ASP A 250 4.09 10.67 -12.48
CA ASP A 250 4.17 10.58 -11.02
C ASP A 250 5.62 10.42 -10.58
N ALA A 251 6.07 11.26 -9.65
CA ALA A 251 7.31 11.07 -8.90
C ALA A 251 7.00 10.29 -7.62
N ILE A 252 7.69 9.20 -7.40
CA ILE A 252 7.44 8.25 -6.33
C ILE A 252 8.68 8.10 -5.46
N SER A 253 8.50 8.28 -4.15
CA SER A 253 9.55 8.19 -3.14
C SER A 253 9.15 7.20 -2.05
N PRO A 254 9.49 5.92 -2.18
CA PRO A 254 9.28 4.91 -1.14
C PRO A 254 10.40 4.99 -0.08
N ASN A 255 10.09 4.58 1.17
CA ASN A 255 11.09 4.55 2.23
C ASN A 255 12.05 3.34 2.15
N ASP A 256 11.71 2.34 1.35
CA ASP A 256 12.43 1.06 1.24
C ASP A 256 13.00 0.79 -0.17
N ASN A 257 12.99 1.77 -1.04
CA ASN A 257 13.56 1.65 -2.39
C ASN A 257 14.07 3.00 -2.91
N ALA A 258 14.73 2.98 -4.06
CA ALA A 258 15.12 4.20 -4.77
C ALA A 258 13.88 4.97 -5.27
N ASN A 259 14.01 6.30 -5.38
CA ASN A 259 12.99 7.12 -6.00
C ASN A 259 12.91 6.83 -7.50
N TYR A 260 11.71 6.87 -8.06
CA TYR A 260 11.48 6.63 -9.49
C TYR A 260 10.34 7.49 -10.03
N ILE A 261 10.22 7.52 -11.35
CA ILE A 261 9.18 8.27 -12.07
C ILE A 261 8.41 7.28 -12.94
N ASN A 262 7.08 7.35 -12.88
CA ASN A 262 6.13 6.69 -13.77
C ASN A 262 5.54 7.71 -14.73
N ALA A 263 5.31 7.32 -16.00
CA ALA A 263 4.67 8.17 -17.00
C ALA A 263 4.01 7.36 -18.13
#